data_988c62e89cb12edb3f0f975ebf4f0a9d
#
_entry.id   988c62e89cb12edb3f0f975ebf4f0a9d
#
_cell.length_a   1.000
_cell.length_b   1.000
_cell.length_c   1.000
_cell.angle_alpha   90.00
_cell.angle_beta   90.00
_cell.angle_gamma   90.00
#
_symmetry.space_group_name_H-M   'P 1'
#
loop_
_entity.id
_entity.type
_entity.pdbx_description
1 polymer ?
#
loop_
_entity_poly.entity_id
_entity_poly.type
_entity_poly.pdbx_seq_one_letter_code
_entity_poly.pdbx_strand_id
1 'polypeptide(L)'
;MNSKAKLKKNVTRIVCLVLAGIMLLGSFAYFTMGEIPTPVYSEGLTAEGFFEGVTALDNVVLPDYKAYTIPEEYTIASDDEIAKAIEDIKATFAKTEKDVDTNRAVVNGDYINIDYVGKIDGVEFEGGSTESAGSDVTIGSKTFIDGFEDQIIGHKPGETFDIKVTFPEDYGKEELNGKEAVFTITVNHFYKAVLPEITDDFIAENLKDYYKDVADMKAQIAADIVDADTKNFVWGKLMEETTVTTYPQQIHDYEVAARKANIELNASQWQLDVDTFLSYYGYESMDAYIEDMADDIKDYEKVYLTVQAVAEKEGWKVTEDDMKAYFDKMFGTEDYSEYVSVYGEPYLKSIVMRDIMLTKLVEMAEVVPSTAE
;
A
#
# COMPACT_ATOMS: atom_id res chain seq x y z
N MET A 1 -11.33 1.62 -17.60
CA MET A 1 -11.88 1.38 -16.26
C MET A 1 -12.58 2.65 -15.80
N ASN A 2 -13.85 2.58 -15.39
CA ASN A 2 -14.69 3.74 -15.11
C ASN A 2 -14.17 4.46 -13.85
N SER A 3 -14.12 5.80 -13.84
CA SER A 3 -13.59 6.60 -12.71
C SER A 3 -14.26 6.28 -11.37
N LYS A 4 -15.53 5.86 -11.40
CA LYS A 4 -16.29 5.38 -10.23
C LYS A 4 -15.77 4.05 -9.66
N ALA A 5 -15.33 3.12 -10.51
CA ALA A 5 -14.72 1.85 -10.05
C ALA A 5 -13.34 2.08 -9.43
N LYS A 6 -12.59 3.08 -9.93
CA LYS A 6 -11.29 3.48 -9.38
C LYS A 6 -11.45 4.18 -8.02
N LEU A 7 -12.51 4.98 -7.86
CA LEU A 7 -12.86 5.64 -6.60
C LEU A 7 -13.34 4.61 -5.56
N LYS A 8 -14.22 3.68 -5.95
CA LYS A 8 -14.68 2.56 -5.14
C LYS A 8 -13.49 1.76 -4.58
N LYS A 9 -12.56 1.39 -5.46
CA LYS A 9 -11.33 0.67 -5.10
C LYS A 9 -10.43 1.45 -4.14
N ASN A 10 -10.40 2.78 -4.22
CA ASN A 10 -9.57 3.62 -3.35
C ASN A 10 -10.18 3.85 -1.96
N VAL A 11 -11.49 4.07 -1.85
CA VAL A 11 -12.17 4.27 -0.55
C VAL A 11 -12.16 2.97 0.27
N THR A 12 -12.53 1.84 -0.34
CA THR A 12 -12.43 0.53 0.31
C THR A 12 -10.98 0.21 0.72
N ARG A 13 -10.00 0.56 -0.13
CA ARG A 13 -8.58 0.41 0.17
C ARG A 13 -8.12 1.24 1.36
N ILE A 14 -8.62 2.44 1.56
CA ILE A 14 -8.20 3.31 2.66
C ILE A 14 -8.74 2.79 3.98
N VAL A 15 -10.02 2.44 4.03
CA VAL A 15 -10.64 1.82 5.22
C VAL A 15 -9.99 0.47 5.53
N CYS A 16 -9.71 -0.36 4.52
CA CYS A 16 -9.08 -1.67 4.71
C CYS A 16 -7.55 -1.61 4.88
N LEU A 17 -6.87 -0.57 4.40
CA LEU A 17 -5.41 -0.40 4.54
C LEU A 17 -4.98 0.09 5.91
N VAL A 18 -5.84 0.86 6.57
CA VAL A 18 -5.64 1.20 7.98
C VAL A 18 -5.78 -0.05 8.86
N LEU A 19 -6.58 -1.04 8.42
CA LEU A 19 -6.98 -2.18 9.24
C LEU A 19 -6.36 -3.54 8.85
N ALA A 20 -5.94 -3.72 7.59
CA ALA A 20 -5.31 -4.95 7.12
C ALA A 20 -3.87 -4.69 6.68
N GLY A 21 -2.99 -4.48 7.65
CA GLY A 21 -1.56 -4.33 7.39
C GLY A 21 -1.01 -5.44 6.49
N ILE A 22 -0.57 -5.03 5.30
CA ILE A 22 0.68 -5.49 4.68
C ILE A 22 0.69 -6.85 3.94
N MET A 23 -0.32 -7.46 3.40
CA MET A 23 -0.02 -8.63 2.56
C MET A 23 -0.54 -8.65 1.12
N LEU A 24 -1.40 -7.76 0.72
CA LEU A 24 -1.99 -7.78 -0.64
C LEU A 24 -1.64 -6.59 -1.53
N LEU A 25 -0.84 -5.63 -1.06
CA LEU A 25 -0.71 -4.34 -1.73
C LEU A 25 0.43 -4.20 -2.75
N GLY A 26 1.31 -5.17 -2.85
CA GLY A 26 2.39 -5.12 -3.85
C GLY A 26 1.91 -5.31 -5.29
N SER A 27 0.79 -5.99 -5.52
CA SER A 27 0.45 -6.52 -6.86
C SER A 27 -0.80 -5.98 -7.53
N PHE A 28 -1.63 -5.19 -6.84
CA PHE A 28 -2.96 -4.80 -7.39
C PHE A 28 -2.97 -3.68 -8.44
N ALA A 29 -1.88 -2.95 -8.62
CA ALA A 29 -1.87 -1.78 -9.52
C ALA A 29 -1.66 -2.10 -11.02
N TYR A 30 -1.49 -3.38 -11.44
CA TYR A 30 -0.80 -3.70 -12.68
C TYR A 30 -1.54 -4.55 -13.71
N PHE A 31 -2.87 -4.55 -13.70
CA PHE A 31 -3.68 -5.35 -14.63
C PHE A 31 -3.71 -4.88 -16.09
N THR A 32 -2.85 -3.97 -16.53
CA THR A 32 -2.96 -3.37 -17.88
C THR A 32 -1.74 -3.53 -18.79
N MET A 33 -0.70 -4.24 -18.41
CA MET A 33 0.49 -4.40 -19.28
C MET A 33 0.91 -5.87 -19.41
N GLY A 34 0.76 -6.40 -20.64
CA GLY A 34 1.46 -7.54 -21.23
C GLY A 34 1.62 -8.83 -20.38
N GLU A 35 2.01 -9.92 -21.01
CA GLU A 35 2.29 -11.21 -20.38
C GLU A 35 3.40 -11.10 -19.30
N ILE A 36 2.99 -10.72 -18.09
CA ILE A 36 3.88 -10.73 -16.92
C ILE A 36 3.79 -12.13 -16.31
N PRO A 37 4.92 -12.81 -16.02
CA PRO A 37 4.90 -14.08 -15.32
C PRO A 37 4.15 -13.92 -14.00
N THR A 38 3.00 -14.53 -13.85
CA THR A 38 2.28 -14.56 -12.57
C THR A 38 2.92 -15.62 -11.68
N PRO A 39 3.32 -15.26 -10.45
CA PRO A 39 3.76 -16.26 -9.48
C PRO A 39 2.70 -17.33 -9.28
N VAL A 40 3.11 -18.59 -9.22
CA VAL A 40 2.17 -19.71 -9.02
C VAL A 40 1.87 -19.84 -7.52
N TYR A 41 1.09 -18.89 -7.00
CA TYR A 41 0.78 -18.81 -5.57
C TYR A 41 0.05 -20.04 -5.00
N SER A 42 -0.67 -20.76 -5.86
CA SER A 42 -1.42 -21.96 -5.45
C SER A 42 -0.64 -23.26 -5.62
N GLU A 43 0.61 -23.23 -6.11
CA GLU A 43 1.42 -24.42 -6.27
C GLU A 43 1.77 -25.05 -4.92
N GLY A 44 1.59 -26.35 -4.77
CA GLY A 44 1.83 -27.06 -3.51
C GLY A 44 0.75 -26.87 -2.44
N LEU A 45 -0.38 -26.23 -2.80
CA LEU A 45 -1.54 -26.10 -1.92
C LEU A 45 -2.67 -27.03 -2.33
N THR A 46 -3.35 -27.62 -1.34
CA THR A 46 -4.59 -28.39 -1.53
C THR A 46 -5.75 -27.48 -1.95
N ALA A 47 -6.86 -28.06 -2.38
CA ALA A 47 -8.08 -27.30 -2.72
C ALA A 47 -8.66 -26.51 -1.53
N GLU A 48 -8.29 -26.86 -0.31
CA GLU A 48 -8.65 -26.13 0.92
C GLU A 48 -7.70 -24.98 1.26
N GLY A 49 -6.60 -24.80 0.53
CA GLY A 49 -5.57 -23.77 0.77
C GLY A 49 -4.53 -24.17 1.83
N PHE A 50 -4.36 -25.46 2.10
CA PHE A 50 -3.36 -26.00 3.01
C PHE A 50 -2.17 -26.58 2.23
N PHE A 51 -0.99 -26.66 2.85
CA PHE A 51 0.17 -27.26 2.21
C PHE A 51 -0.02 -28.77 2.00
N GLU A 52 0.17 -29.24 0.76
CA GLU A 52 0.02 -30.65 0.39
C GLU A 52 1.01 -31.52 1.17
N GLY A 53 0.52 -32.61 1.77
CA GLY A 53 1.38 -33.54 2.50
C GLY A 53 1.95 -33.02 3.83
N VAL A 54 1.56 -31.84 4.27
CA VAL A 54 1.92 -31.28 5.57
C VAL A 54 0.75 -31.38 6.53
N THR A 55 0.94 -32.06 7.68
CA THR A 55 0.06 -31.95 8.84
C THR A 55 0.67 -30.91 9.77
N ALA A 56 0.10 -29.71 9.80
CA ALA A 56 0.69 -28.61 10.55
C ALA A 56 0.72 -28.88 12.06
N LEU A 57 -0.26 -29.62 12.59
CA LEU A 57 -0.30 -30.02 14.00
C LEU A 57 0.90 -30.88 14.44
N ASP A 58 1.57 -31.59 13.52
CA ASP A 58 2.77 -32.36 13.84
C ASP A 58 4.02 -31.47 13.97
N ASN A 59 3.93 -30.22 13.51
CA ASN A 59 5.06 -29.30 13.37
C ASN A 59 4.99 -28.10 14.33
N VAL A 60 3.88 -27.93 15.08
CA VAL A 60 3.71 -26.81 16.02
C VAL A 60 3.10 -27.28 17.33
N VAL A 61 3.42 -26.54 18.40
CA VAL A 61 2.71 -26.61 19.67
C VAL A 61 1.86 -25.35 19.79
N LEU A 62 0.54 -25.52 19.66
CA LEU A 62 -0.42 -24.43 19.82
C LEU A 62 -0.69 -24.15 21.30
N PRO A 63 -0.87 -22.87 21.68
CA PRO A 63 -1.32 -22.50 23.03
C PRO A 63 -2.79 -22.90 23.26
N ASP A 64 -3.27 -22.67 24.48
CA ASP A 64 -4.70 -22.76 24.79
C ASP A 64 -5.43 -21.46 24.39
N TYR A 65 -5.53 -21.23 23.07
CA TYR A 65 -6.15 -20.02 22.51
C TYR A 65 -7.65 -19.89 22.86
N LYS A 66 -8.31 -20.97 23.30
CA LYS A 66 -9.71 -20.93 23.76
C LYS A 66 -9.86 -20.24 25.12
N ALA A 67 -8.77 -20.11 25.88
CA ALA A 67 -8.72 -19.41 27.14
C ALA A 67 -8.22 -17.94 26.98
N TYR A 68 -8.15 -17.42 25.77
CA TYR A 68 -7.70 -16.04 25.56
C TYR A 68 -8.71 -15.04 26.10
N THR A 69 -8.16 -13.97 26.67
CA THR A 69 -8.92 -12.80 27.10
C THR A 69 -8.45 -11.58 26.33
N ILE A 70 -9.38 -10.68 26.02
CA ILE A 70 -9.09 -9.42 25.33
C ILE A 70 -9.33 -8.28 26.32
N PRO A 71 -8.32 -7.43 26.61
CA PRO A 71 -8.52 -6.24 27.42
C PRO A 71 -9.53 -5.28 26.80
N GLU A 72 -10.38 -4.66 27.63
CA GLU A 72 -11.48 -3.79 27.17
C GLU A 72 -11.01 -2.66 26.26
N GLU A 73 -9.78 -2.16 26.44
CA GLU A 73 -9.21 -1.09 25.59
C GLU A 73 -9.14 -1.44 24.10
N TYR A 74 -9.02 -2.72 23.74
CA TYR A 74 -9.04 -3.18 22.34
C TYR A 74 -10.45 -3.31 21.76
N THR A 75 -11.49 -3.13 22.58
CA THR A 75 -12.89 -3.22 22.17
C THR A 75 -13.57 -1.87 22.01
N ILE A 76 -12.80 -0.78 22.10
CA ILE A 76 -13.30 0.59 22.04
C ILE A 76 -12.43 1.40 21.08
N ALA A 77 -13.02 1.86 19.98
CA ALA A 77 -12.35 2.82 19.10
C ALA A 77 -12.36 4.21 19.76
N SER A 78 -11.21 4.85 19.82
CA SER A 78 -11.09 6.21 20.36
C SER A 78 -11.59 7.25 19.33
N ASP A 79 -12.01 8.42 19.82
CA ASP A 79 -12.41 9.53 18.97
C ASP A 79 -11.26 9.99 18.04
N ASP A 80 -10.01 9.89 18.49
CA ASP A 80 -8.82 10.27 17.71
C ASP A 80 -8.58 9.30 16.54
N GLU A 81 -8.76 7.99 16.74
CA GLU A 81 -8.64 6.98 15.69
C GLU A 81 -9.71 7.17 14.63
N ILE A 82 -10.97 7.38 15.06
CA ILE A 82 -12.08 7.66 14.17
C ILE A 82 -11.83 8.96 13.38
N ALA A 83 -11.36 10.02 14.06
CA ALA A 83 -11.04 11.29 13.41
C ALA A 83 -9.92 11.13 12.38
N LYS A 84 -8.88 10.35 12.70
CA LYS A 84 -7.79 10.07 11.76
C LYS A 84 -8.29 9.31 10.53
N ALA A 85 -9.09 8.28 10.69
CA ALA A 85 -9.67 7.54 9.57
C ALA A 85 -10.54 8.45 8.67
N ILE A 86 -11.29 9.39 9.27
CA ILE A 86 -12.06 10.38 8.52
C ILE A 86 -11.13 11.34 7.76
N GLU A 87 -10.02 11.78 8.34
CA GLU A 87 -9.04 12.63 7.63
C GLU A 87 -8.40 11.89 6.45
N ASP A 88 -8.11 10.61 6.60
CA ASP A 88 -7.59 9.77 5.51
C ASP A 88 -8.63 9.64 4.37
N ILE A 89 -9.92 9.49 4.71
CA ILE A 89 -11.01 9.53 3.71
C ILE A 89 -11.05 10.90 3.02
N LYS A 90 -11.02 12.01 3.77
CA LYS A 90 -11.00 13.37 3.19
C LYS A 90 -9.85 13.57 2.23
N ALA A 91 -8.67 13.04 2.56
CA ALA A 91 -7.47 13.17 1.72
C ALA A 91 -7.66 12.55 0.33
N THR A 92 -8.49 11.51 0.19
CA THR A 92 -8.81 10.91 -1.12
C THR A 92 -9.68 11.79 -2.01
N PHE A 93 -10.37 12.74 -1.41
CA PHE A 93 -11.23 13.73 -2.10
C PHE A 93 -10.61 15.12 -2.12
N ALA A 94 -9.33 15.26 -1.70
CA ALA A 94 -8.63 16.52 -1.73
C ALA A 94 -8.62 17.10 -3.15
N LYS A 95 -8.90 18.38 -3.25
CA LYS A 95 -8.77 19.16 -4.49
C LYS A 95 -7.52 20.02 -4.39
N THR A 96 -6.77 20.06 -5.48
CA THR A 96 -5.64 20.98 -5.59
C THR A 96 -6.16 22.35 -6.02
N GLU A 97 -5.91 23.35 -5.21
CA GLU A 97 -6.30 24.73 -5.50
C GLU A 97 -5.09 25.66 -5.46
N LYS A 98 -5.15 26.77 -6.21
CA LYS A 98 -4.14 27.82 -6.14
C LYS A 98 -4.15 28.45 -4.77
N ASP A 99 -2.99 28.54 -4.14
CA ASP A 99 -2.80 29.28 -2.91
C ASP A 99 -2.17 30.65 -3.22
N VAL A 100 -3.02 31.65 -3.36
CA VAL A 100 -2.61 33.04 -3.68
C VAL A 100 -2.21 33.85 -2.43
N ASP A 101 -2.51 33.34 -1.26
CA ASP A 101 -2.27 34.01 0.01
C ASP A 101 -0.89 33.67 0.60
N THR A 102 -0.30 32.54 0.19
CA THR A 102 1.01 32.12 0.66
C THR A 102 2.10 32.99 0.06
N ASN A 103 2.83 33.70 0.93
CA ASN A 103 3.97 34.56 0.60
C ASN A 103 5.22 34.19 1.40
N ARG A 104 5.46 32.93 1.62
CA ARG A 104 6.69 32.40 2.21
C ARG A 104 7.69 31.99 1.14
N ALA A 105 8.93 31.75 1.55
CA ALA A 105 9.92 31.15 0.68
C ALA A 105 9.52 29.70 0.34
N VAL A 106 9.84 29.29 -0.89
CA VAL A 106 9.73 27.93 -1.40
C VAL A 106 10.67 27.02 -0.62
N VAL A 107 10.20 25.83 -0.26
CA VAL A 107 10.99 24.77 0.38
C VAL A 107 10.81 23.46 -0.36
N ASN A 108 11.65 22.48 -0.04
CA ASN A 108 11.52 21.14 -0.61
C ASN A 108 10.15 20.52 -0.27
N GLY A 109 9.52 19.86 -1.24
CA GLY A 109 8.18 19.29 -1.13
C GLY A 109 7.04 20.23 -1.51
N ASP A 110 7.31 21.51 -1.76
CA ASP A 110 6.26 22.44 -2.20
C ASP A 110 5.81 22.14 -3.63
N TYR A 111 4.50 22.20 -3.85
CA TYR A 111 3.90 22.17 -5.17
C TYR A 111 3.57 23.59 -5.61
N ILE A 112 4.22 24.03 -6.66
CA ILE A 112 4.17 25.41 -7.14
C ILE A 112 3.96 25.49 -8.64
N ASN A 113 3.51 26.65 -9.11
CA ASN A 113 3.50 27.00 -10.54
C ASN A 113 4.60 28.02 -10.81
N ILE A 114 5.35 27.80 -11.88
CA ILE A 114 6.43 28.68 -12.32
C ILE A 114 6.29 29.01 -13.80
N ASP A 115 6.79 30.19 -14.18
CA ASP A 115 7.18 30.45 -15.56
C ASP A 115 8.70 30.35 -15.67
N TYR A 116 9.17 29.87 -16.81
CA TYR A 116 10.60 29.91 -17.13
C TYR A 116 10.89 30.18 -18.60
N VAL A 117 12.04 30.81 -18.85
CA VAL A 117 12.60 31.03 -20.18
C VAL A 117 14.05 30.61 -20.18
N GLY A 118 14.35 29.54 -20.89
CA GLY A 118 15.72 28.98 -21.01
C GLY A 118 16.47 29.51 -22.21
N LYS A 119 17.75 29.81 -22.00
CA LYS A 119 18.67 30.30 -23.03
C LYS A 119 20.00 29.57 -22.95
N ILE A 120 20.55 29.22 -24.12
CA ILE A 120 21.91 28.75 -24.31
C ILE A 120 22.68 29.83 -25.09
N ASP A 121 23.81 30.28 -24.56
CA ASP A 121 24.58 31.39 -25.13
C ASP A 121 23.73 32.66 -25.40
N GLY A 122 22.71 32.90 -24.60
CA GLY A 122 21.78 34.05 -24.72
C GLY A 122 20.66 33.86 -25.73
N VAL A 123 20.55 32.71 -26.38
CA VAL A 123 19.53 32.39 -27.39
C VAL A 123 18.53 31.39 -26.84
N GLU A 124 17.24 31.70 -26.96
CA GLU A 124 16.15 30.79 -26.57
C GLU A 124 16.16 29.52 -27.44
N PHE A 125 15.82 28.38 -26.87
CA PHE A 125 15.78 27.09 -27.55
C PHE A 125 14.39 26.46 -27.46
N GLU A 126 14.07 25.57 -28.40
CA GLU A 126 12.76 24.92 -28.48
C GLU A 126 12.50 24.02 -27.23
N GLY A 127 11.36 24.21 -26.56
CA GLY A 127 10.98 23.54 -25.33
C GLY A 127 11.67 24.10 -24.08
N GLY A 128 12.46 25.18 -24.21
CA GLY A 128 13.13 25.83 -23.08
C GLY A 128 12.27 26.85 -22.34
N SER A 129 11.04 27.09 -22.76
CA SER A 129 10.18 28.13 -22.16
C SER A 129 8.78 27.61 -21.90
N THR A 130 8.17 28.09 -20.81
CA THR A 130 6.75 27.85 -20.54
C THR A 130 5.88 28.69 -21.46
N GLU A 131 4.68 28.14 -21.75
CA GLU A 131 3.60 28.90 -22.34
C GLU A 131 2.81 29.67 -21.27
N SER A 132 1.78 30.42 -21.65
CA SER A 132 1.02 31.36 -20.80
C SER A 132 0.35 30.74 -19.54
N ALA A 133 0.31 29.42 -19.43
CA ALA A 133 -0.26 28.72 -18.27
C ALA A 133 0.77 28.43 -17.15
N GLY A 134 2.05 28.64 -17.43
CA GLY A 134 3.15 28.21 -16.56
C GLY A 134 3.36 26.69 -16.57
N SER A 135 4.23 26.24 -15.71
CA SER A 135 4.53 24.82 -15.46
C SER A 135 4.38 24.51 -13.99
N ASP A 136 3.69 23.43 -13.68
CA ASP A 136 3.54 22.96 -12.32
C ASP A 136 4.73 22.07 -11.94
N VAL A 137 5.28 22.26 -10.76
CA VAL A 137 6.43 21.50 -10.27
C VAL A 137 6.33 21.23 -8.77
N THR A 138 6.66 20.00 -8.37
CA THR A 138 6.90 19.67 -6.96
C THR A 138 8.41 19.76 -6.71
N ILE A 139 8.82 20.67 -5.84
CA ILE A 139 10.23 20.90 -5.53
C ILE A 139 10.85 19.66 -4.86
N GLY A 140 11.92 19.15 -5.42
CA GLY A 140 12.59 17.92 -5.00
C GLY A 140 12.07 16.66 -5.67
N SER A 141 11.14 16.78 -6.63
CA SER A 141 10.62 15.66 -7.42
C SER A 141 11.62 15.08 -8.41
N LYS A 142 12.64 15.86 -8.78
CA LYS A 142 13.63 15.53 -9.82
C LYS A 142 13.02 15.29 -11.20
N THR A 143 11.90 15.96 -11.50
CA THR A 143 11.27 15.92 -12.81
C THR A 143 11.96 16.86 -13.80
N PHE A 144 12.72 17.83 -13.29
CA PHE A 144 13.59 18.70 -14.08
C PHE A 144 15.04 18.24 -14.01
N ILE A 145 15.90 18.79 -14.88
CA ILE A 145 17.33 18.49 -14.89
C ILE A 145 17.99 18.90 -13.57
N ASP A 146 19.06 18.23 -13.22
CA ASP A 146 19.75 18.40 -11.93
C ASP A 146 20.08 19.87 -11.63
N GLY A 147 19.77 20.28 -10.40
CA GLY A 147 20.00 21.64 -9.91
C GLY A 147 18.95 22.67 -10.35
N PHE A 148 17.94 22.30 -11.15
CA PHE A 148 16.88 23.21 -11.55
C PHE A 148 15.95 23.55 -10.35
N GLU A 149 15.40 22.50 -9.72
CA GLU A 149 14.45 22.64 -8.62
C GLU A 149 15.12 23.20 -7.34
N ASP A 150 16.34 22.78 -7.07
CA ASP A 150 17.09 23.20 -5.88
C ASP A 150 17.36 24.70 -5.82
N GLN A 151 17.55 25.34 -6.99
CA GLN A 151 17.81 26.77 -7.07
C GLN A 151 16.54 27.64 -6.93
N ILE A 152 15.35 27.02 -6.96
CA ILE A 152 14.07 27.72 -6.69
C ILE A 152 13.83 27.85 -5.18
N ILE A 153 14.43 26.98 -4.37
CA ILE A 153 14.31 27.02 -2.92
C ILE A 153 14.77 28.37 -2.38
N GLY A 154 13.96 28.97 -1.50
CA GLY A 154 14.24 30.27 -0.89
C GLY A 154 13.58 31.45 -1.60
N HIS A 155 13.15 31.31 -2.84
CA HIS A 155 12.42 32.34 -3.57
C HIS A 155 10.93 32.37 -3.21
N LYS A 156 10.25 33.48 -3.51
CA LYS A 156 8.85 33.70 -3.16
C LYS A 156 7.98 33.94 -4.38
N PRO A 157 6.66 33.77 -4.28
CA PRO A 157 5.73 34.16 -5.33
C PRO A 157 5.94 35.60 -5.79
N GLY A 158 5.95 35.81 -7.11
CA GLY A 158 6.20 37.09 -7.75
C GLY A 158 7.67 37.41 -7.96
N GLU A 159 8.62 36.64 -7.42
CA GLU A 159 10.04 36.83 -7.69
C GLU A 159 10.43 36.26 -9.05
N THR A 160 11.27 37.04 -9.78
CA THR A 160 11.89 36.61 -11.02
C THR A 160 13.40 36.62 -10.85
N PHE A 161 14.07 35.50 -11.20
CA PHE A 161 15.49 35.31 -10.99
C PHE A 161 16.06 34.35 -12.04
N ASP A 162 17.38 34.35 -12.20
CA ASP A 162 18.09 33.47 -13.10
C ASP A 162 18.72 32.31 -12.32
N ILE A 163 18.60 31.11 -12.88
CA ILE A 163 19.31 29.91 -12.45
C ILE A 163 20.23 29.40 -13.57
N LYS A 164 21.27 28.65 -13.21
CA LYS A 164 22.16 28.00 -14.15
C LYS A 164 22.14 26.51 -13.93
N VAL A 165 21.96 25.77 -15.01
CA VAL A 165 21.96 24.31 -15.01
C VAL A 165 22.69 23.78 -16.24
N THR A 166 23.19 22.55 -16.15
CA THR A 166 23.86 21.90 -17.26
C THR A 166 23.01 20.68 -17.68
N PHE A 167 22.68 20.58 -18.94
CA PHE A 167 22.01 19.42 -19.48
C PHE A 167 22.91 18.18 -19.37
N PRO A 168 22.35 17.00 -19.03
CA PRO A 168 23.09 15.74 -19.10
C PRO A 168 23.70 15.50 -20.47
N GLU A 169 24.80 14.78 -20.53
CA GLU A 169 25.46 14.41 -21.81
C GLU A 169 24.58 13.54 -22.71
N ASP A 170 23.62 12.84 -22.11
CA ASP A 170 22.65 11.91 -22.72
C ASP A 170 21.21 12.40 -22.61
N TYR A 171 20.95 13.70 -22.60
CA TYR A 171 19.61 14.29 -22.46
C TYR A 171 18.63 13.90 -23.56
N GLY A 172 19.12 13.26 -24.63
CA GLY A 172 18.28 12.79 -25.74
C GLY A 172 17.99 13.84 -26.82
N LYS A 173 18.51 15.08 -26.69
CA LYS A 173 18.53 16.13 -27.71
C LYS A 173 19.96 16.56 -27.93
N GLU A 174 20.55 16.15 -29.07
CA GLU A 174 21.97 16.33 -29.41
C GLU A 174 22.41 17.81 -29.31
N GLU A 175 21.52 18.73 -29.65
CA GLU A 175 21.76 20.17 -29.57
C GLU A 175 21.78 20.73 -28.16
N LEU A 176 21.31 19.97 -27.14
CA LEU A 176 21.29 20.36 -25.74
C LEU A 176 22.31 19.60 -24.88
N ASN A 177 22.75 18.41 -25.31
CA ASN A 177 23.62 17.52 -24.54
C ASN A 177 24.86 18.26 -24.01
N GLY A 178 25.09 18.18 -22.69
CA GLY A 178 26.24 18.76 -22.00
C GLY A 178 26.30 20.29 -21.98
N LYS A 179 25.28 21.01 -22.50
CA LYS A 179 25.32 22.47 -22.57
C LYS A 179 24.83 23.13 -21.28
N GLU A 180 25.53 24.21 -20.90
CA GLU A 180 25.05 25.11 -19.84
C GLU A 180 23.90 25.97 -20.39
N ALA A 181 22.81 26.04 -19.63
CA ALA A 181 21.67 26.89 -19.90
C ALA A 181 21.38 27.83 -18.72
N VAL A 182 20.92 29.03 -19.03
CA VAL A 182 20.40 29.96 -18.06
C VAL A 182 18.89 30.02 -18.21
N PHE A 183 18.18 29.75 -17.11
CA PHE A 183 16.72 29.87 -17.04
C PHE A 183 16.35 31.07 -16.20
N THR A 184 15.60 32.00 -16.80
CA THR A 184 14.91 33.04 -16.04
C THR A 184 13.59 32.47 -15.54
N ILE A 185 13.43 32.34 -14.22
CA ILE A 185 12.28 31.72 -13.57
C ILE A 185 11.46 32.79 -12.85
N THR A 186 10.13 32.68 -12.95
CA THR A 186 9.20 33.44 -12.11
C THR A 186 8.37 32.45 -11.30
N VAL A 187 8.36 32.57 -9.98
CA VAL A 187 7.45 31.80 -9.12
C VAL A 187 6.07 32.46 -9.15
N ASN A 188 5.07 31.77 -9.65
CA ASN A 188 3.73 32.32 -9.82
C ASN A 188 2.91 32.21 -8.53
N HIS A 189 2.70 31.00 -8.03
CA HIS A 189 1.91 30.71 -6.84
C HIS A 189 2.20 29.32 -6.30
N PHE A 190 1.80 29.09 -5.08
CA PHE A 190 1.74 27.74 -4.50
C PHE A 190 0.42 27.05 -4.86
N TYR A 191 0.42 25.76 -4.71
CA TYR A 191 -0.80 24.98 -4.62
C TYR A 191 -1.01 24.46 -3.20
N LYS A 192 -2.27 24.29 -2.82
CA LYS A 192 -2.66 23.67 -1.55
C LYS A 192 -3.71 22.59 -1.79
N ALA A 193 -3.65 21.54 -0.98
CA ALA A 193 -4.73 20.56 -0.91
C ALA A 193 -5.87 21.15 -0.07
N VAL A 194 -7.06 21.17 -0.62
CA VAL A 194 -8.29 21.57 0.10
C VAL A 194 -9.10 20.30 0.34
N LEU A 195 -9.22 19.94 1.61
CA LEU A 195 -9.99 18.78 2.05
C LEU A 195 -11.48 19.15 2.12
N PRO A 196 -12.39 18.26 1.69
CA PRO A 196 -13.82 18.51 1.84
C PRO A 196 -14.25 18.40 3.31
N GLU A 197 -15.35 19.06 3.66
CA GLU A 197 -16.08 18.72 4.86
C GLU A 197 -16.93 17.47 4.62
N ILE A 198 -16.91 16.52 5.55
CA ILE A 198 -17.77 15.35 5.51
C ILE A 198 -19.11 15.68 6.14
N THR A 199 -20.10 15.92 5.29
CA THR A 199 -21.50 16.16 5.66
C THR A 199 -22.39 15.03 5.13
N ASP A 200 -23.63 14.97 5.56
CA ASP A 200 -24.59 13.99 5.03
C ASP A 200 -24.81 14.18 3.52
N ASP A 201 -24.80 15.43 3.04
CA ASP A 201 -24.87 15.74 1.60
C ASP A 201 -23.62 15.21 0.86
N PHE A 202 -22.44 15.38 1.45
CA PHE A 202 -21.21 14.84 0.87
C PHE A 202 -21.26 13.31 0.77
N ILE A 203 -21.75 12.63 1.81
CA ILE A 203 -21.93 11.17 1.81
C ILE A 203 -22.92 10.75 0.75
N ALA A 204 -24.07 11.41 0.67
CA ALA A 204 -25.11 11.11 -0.32
C ALA A 204 -24.61 11.28 -1.78
N GLU A 205 -23.70 12.21 -2.02
CA GLU A 205 -23.12 12.45 -3.35
C GLU A 205 -21.96 11.49 -3.67
N ASN A 206 -21.06 11.26 -2.73
CA ASN A 206 -19.76 10.63 -3.00
C ASN A 206 -19.59 9.23 -2.39
N LEU A 207 -20.30 8.92 -1.28
CA LEU A 207 -20.07 7.72 -0.45
C LEU A 207 -21.35 6.92 -0.16
N LYS A 208 -22.45 7.20 -0.83
CA LYS A 208 -23.78 6.59 -0.60
C LYS A 208 -23.81 5.06 -0.74
N ASP A 209 -22.86 4.50 -1.49
CA ASP A 209 -22.75 3.06 -1.69
C ASP A 209 -22.08 2.36 -0.48
N TYR A 210 -21.56 3.15 0.49
CA TYR A 210 -20.83 2.68 1.67
C TYR A 210 -21.51 3.10 2.96
N TYR A 211 -21.95 4.36 3.02
CA TYR A 211 -22.49 4.97 4.25
C TYR A 211 -23.80 5.66 3.96
N LYS A 212 -24.69 5.58 4.93
CA LYS A 212 -26.01 6.22 4.87
C LYS A 212 -25.90 7.73 5.18
N ASP A 213 -25.15 8.06 6.21
CA ASP A 213 -24.94 9.42 6.73
C ASP A 213 -23.63 9.46 7.55
N VAL A 214 -23.27 10.62 8.08
CA VAL A 214 -22.05 10.81 8.90
C VAL A 214 -22.05 9.95 10.15
N ALA A 215 -23.21 9.76 10.79
CA ALA A 215 -23.32 8.95 11.99
C ALA A 215 -23.07 7.46 11.69
N ASP A 216 -23.65 6.95 10.61
CA ASP A 216 -23.43 5.60 10.13
C ASP A 216 -21.97 5.38 9.72
N MET A 217 -21.33 6.34 9.01
CA MET A 217 -19.93 6.29 8.66
C MET A 217 -19.04 6.16 9.90
N LYS A 218 -19.26 6.99 10.92
CA LYS A 218 -18.49 6.93 12.17
C LYS A 218 -18.67 5.61 12.91
N ALA A 219 -19.91 5.09 12.93
CA ALA A 219 -20.21 3.83 13.58
C ALA A 219 -19.53 2.64 12.89
N GLN A 220 -19.51 2.62 11.55
CA GLN A 220 -18.83 1.58 10.78
C GLN A 220 -17.31 1.68 10.94
N ILE A 221 -16.73 2.90 10.86
CA ILE A 221 -15.28 3.10 11.12
C ILE A 221 -14.91 2.60 12.52
N ALA A 222 -15.70 2.94 13.54
CA ALA A 222 -15.45 2.48 14.91
C ALA A 222 -15.51 0.94 15.01
N ALA A 223 -16.49 0.30 14.37
CA ALA A 223 -16.59 -1.15 14.34
C ALA A 223 -15.40 -1.81 13.62
N ASP A 224 -14.94 -1.23 12.50
CA ASP A 224 -13.79 -1.72 11.76
C ASP A 224 -12.49 -1.59 12.57
N ILE A 225 -12.30 -0.49 13.30
CA ILE A 225 -11.15 -0.30 14.22
C ILE A 225 -11.16 -1.39 15.29
N VAL A 226 -12.29 -1.60 15.96
CA VAL A 226 -12.43 -2.63 16.99
C VAL A 226 -12.19 -4.04 16.44
N ASP A 227 -12.73 -4.36 15.25
CA ASP A 227 -12.46 -5.66 14.58
C ASP A 227 -10.97 -5.86 14.34
N ALA A 228 -10.28 -4.83 13.83
CA ALA A 228 -8.85 -4.89 13.59
C ALA A 228 -8.03 -5.02 14.88
N ASP A 229 -8.32 -4.19 15.88
CA ASP A 229 -7.56 -4.16 17.14
C ASP A 229 -7.71 -5.48 17.90
N THR A 230 -8.92 -6.01 18.01
CA THR A 230 -9.16 -7.29 18.65
C THR A 230 -8.50 -8.44 17.92
N LYS A 231 -8.57 -8.46 16.57
CA LYS A 231 -7.88 -9.46 15.73
C LYS A 231 -6.36 -9.36 15.85
N ASN A 232 -5.81 -8.14 15.83
CA ASN A 232 -4.37 -7.91 15.96
C ASN A 232 -3.86 -8.35 17.33
N PHE A 233 -4.60 -8.05 18.41
CA PHE A 233 -4.28 -8.49 19.76
C PHE A 233 -4.23 -10.03 19.85
N VAL A 234 -5.29 -10.70 19.39
CA VAL A 234 -5.37 -12.17 19.41
C VAL A 234 -4.30 -12.79 18.53
N TRP A 235 -4.03 -12.20 17.35
CA TRP A 235 -2.98 -12.64 16.45
C TRP A 235 -1.59 -12.53 17.08
N GLY A 236 -1.26 -11.37 17.64
CA GLY A 236 0.02 -11.16 18.32
C GLY A 236 0.26 -12.20 19.41
N LYS A 237 -0.75 -12.43 20.26
CA LYS A 237 -0.69 -13.42 21.33
C LYS A 237 -0.55 -14.85 20.79
N LEU A 238 -1.33 -15.23 19.77
CA LEU A 238 -1.23 -16.54 19.15
C LEU A 238 0.15 -16.79 18.55
N MET A 239 0.70 -15.80 17.85
CA MET A 239 2.03 -15.90 17.24
C MET A 239 3.15 -15.95 18.29
N GLU A 240 3.05 -15.17 19.36
CA GLU A 240 4.03 -15.19 20.45
C GLU A 240 4.07 -16.56 21.14
N GLU A 241 2.90 -17.11 21.48
CA GLU A 241 2.77 -18.34 22.27
C GLU A 241 2.90 -19.63 21.43
N THR A 242 2.71 -19.57 20.10
CA THR A 242 2.90 -20.75 19.23
C THR A 242 4.39 -21.06 19.08
N THR A 243 4.74 -22.31 19.34
CA THR A 243 6.10 -22.83 19.13
C THR A 243 6.14 -23.71 17.90
N VAL A 244 6.98 -23.39 16.90
CA VAL A 244 7.27 -24.26 15.77
C VAL A 244 8.35 -25.26 16.20
N THR A 245 8.07 -26.55 16.10
CA THR A 245 8.99 -27.64 16.44
C THR A 245 9.79 -28.11 15.23
N THR A 246 9.20 -28.00 14.04
CA THR A 246 9.83 -28.35 12.76
C THR A 246 9.31 -27.44 11.66
N TYR A 247 10.22 -26.98 10.82
CA TYR A 247 9.91 -26.25 9.59
C TYR A 247 9.98 -27.21 8.39
N PRO A 248 8.83 -27.61 7.81
CA PRO A 248 8.82 -28.48 6.63
C PRO A 248 9.49 -27.78 5.44
N GLN A 249 10.44 -28.48 4.80
CA GLN A 249 11.18 -27.93 3.64
C GLN A 249 10.26 -27.44 2.53
N GLN A 250 9.13 -28.07 2.34
CA GLN A 250 8.13 -27.70 1.33
C GLN A 250 7.58 -26.29 1.56
N ILE A 251 7.33 -25.89 2.83
CA ILE A 251 6.84 -24.52 3.14
C ILE A 251 7.96 -23.50 2.91
N HIS A 252 9.20 -23.87 3.26
CA HIS A 252 10.37 -23.06 2.97
C HIS A 252 10.53 -22.83 1.47
N ASP A 253 10.51 -23.90 0.68
CA ASP A 253 10.66 -23.82 -0.78
C ASP A 253 9.55 -22.97 -1.41
N TYR A 254 8.32 -23.10 -0.91
CA TYR A 254 7.18 -22.28 -1.33
C TYR A 254 7.42 -20.78 -1.06
N GLU A 255 7.80 -20.42 0.15
CA GLU A 255 8.02 -19.01 0.52
C GLU A 255 9.19 -18.41 -0.27
N VAL A 256 10.28 -19.15 -0.44
CA VAL A 256 11.41 -18.73 -1.28
C VAL A 256 10.97 -18.51 -2.73
N ALA A 257 10.20 -19.45 -3.29
CA ALA A 257 9.70 -19.33 -4.66
C ALA A 257 8.77 -18.12 -4.82
N ALA A 258 7.86 -17.86 -3.85
CA ALA A 258 6.96 -16.72 -3.86
C ALA A 258 7.74 -15.39 -3.82
N ARG A 259 8.78 -15.28 -3.00
CA ARG A 259 9.65 -14.09 -2.94
C ARG A 259 10.41 -13.84 -4.23
N LYS A 260 11.02 -14.89 -4.80
CA LYS A 260 11.72 -14.81 -6.09
C LYS A 260 10.78 -14.32 -7.19
N ALA A 261 9.60 -14.92 -7.29
CA ALA A 261 8.60 -14.53 -8.27
C ALA A 261 8.13 -13.07 -8.10
N ASN A 262 7.99 -12.60 -6.86
CA ASN A 262 7.67 -11.19 -6.61
C ASN A 262 8.79 -10.24 -7.05
N ILE A 263 10.05 -10.57 -6.82
CA ILE A 263 11.18 -9.77 -7.30
C ILE A 263 11.23 -9.76 -8.83
N GLU A 264 11.06 -10.92 -9.48
CA GLU A 264 11.00 -11.02 -10.96
C GLU A 264 9.86 -10.18 -11.55
N LEU A 265 8.68 -10.24 -10.92
CA LEU A 265 7.52 -9.44 -11.31
C LEU A 265 7.83 -7.94 -11.20
N ASN A 266 8.37 -7.49 -10.07
CA ASN A 266 8.71 -6.08 -9.87
C ASN A 266 9.78 -5.60 -10.85
N ALA A 267 10.85 -6.37 -11.07
CA ALA A 267 11.88 -6.05 -12.04
C ALA A 267 11.30 -5.90 -13.46
N SER A 268 10.43 -6.83 -13.86
CA SER A 268 9.73 -6.77 -15.15
C SER A 268 8.87 -5.52 -15.31
N GLN A 269 8.16 -5.09 -14.27
CA GLN A 269 7.35 -3.87 -14.29
C GLN A 269 8.17 -2.61 -14.50
N TRP A 270 9.40 -2.59 -13.98
CA TRP A 270 10.35 -1.49 -14.16
C TRP A 270 11.15 -1.63 -15.45
N GLN A 271 10.88 -2.68 -16.25
CA GLN A 271 11.62 -3.02 -17.45
C GLN A 271 13.13 -3.22 -17.21
N LEU A 272 13.46 -3.75 -16.04
CA LEU A 272 14.83 -4.06 -15.61
C LEU A 272 15.03 -5.57 -15.57
N ASP A 273 16.28 -6.00 -15.74
CA ASP A 273 16.67 -7.35 -15.33
C ASP A 273 16.73 -7.45 -13.80
N VAL A 274 16.65 -8.66 -13.26
CA VAL A 274 16.54 -8.92 -11.82
C VAL A 274 17.78 -8.41 -11.07
N ASP A 275 18.97 -8.59 -11.62
CA ASP A 275 20.21 -8.20 -10.95
C ASP A 275 20.31 -6.66 -10.86
N THR A 276 19.96 -5.96 -11.94
CA THR A 276 19.85 -4.49 -11.93
C THR A 276 18.82 -4.01 -10.93
N PHE A 277 17.61 -4.61 -10.91
CA PHE A 277 16.57 -4.27 -9.94
C PHE A 277 17.04 -4.44 -8.50
N LEU A 278 17.65 -5.59 -8.17
CA LEU A 278 18.18 -5.88 -6.84
C LEU A 278 19.29 -4.92 -6.42
N SER A 279 20.13 -4.48 -7.36
CA SER A 279 21.22 -3.56 -7.07
C SER A 279 20.75 -2.20 -6.54
N TYR A 280 19.54 -1.71 -6.93
CA TYR A 280 18.95 -0.49 -6.36
C TYR A 280 18.60 -0.64 -4.87
N TYR A 281 18.41 -1.87 -4.40
CA TYR A 281 18.17 -2.19 -2.98
C TYR A 281 19.43 -2.64 -2.25
N GLY A 282 20.58 -2.63 -2.92
CA GLY A 282 21.89 -2.96 -2.34
C GLY A 282 22.22 -4.45 -2.32
N TYR A 283 21.48 -5.30 -3.06
CA TYR A 283 21.76 -6.72 -3.17
C TYR A 283 22.56 -7.03 -4.43
N GLU A 284 23.57 -7.90 -4.28
CA GLU A 284 24.43 -8.32 -5.39
C GLU A 284 23.81 -9.44 -6.25
N SER A 285 22.82 -10.15 -5.69
CA SER A 285 22.13 -11.28 -6.36
C SER A 285 20.85 -11.66 -5.65
N MET A 286 20.02 -12.47 -6.32
CA MET A 286 18.81 -13.09 -5.73
C MET A 286 19.17 -13.96 -4.51
N ASP A 287 20.29 -14.69 -4.56
CA ASP A 287 20.68 -15.54 -3.43
C ASP A 287 21.07 -14.69 -2.20
N ALA A 288 21.77 -13.57 -2.40
CA ALA A 288 22.09 -12.64 -1.32
C ALA A 288 20.84 -12.01 -0.71
N TYR A 289 19.84 -11.67 -1.54
CA TYR A 289 18.53 -11.20 -1.08
C TYR A 289 17.81 -12.26 -0.24
N ILE A 290 17.73 -13.50 -0.71
CA ILE A 290 17.07 -14.59 0.02
C ILE A 290 17.78 -14.92 1.33
N GLU A 291 19.12 -14.85 1.36
CA GLU A 291 19.88 -15.06 2.59
C GLU A 291 19.59 -13.96 3.64
N ASP A 292 19.51 -12.70 3.21
CA ASP A 292 19.16 -11.57 4.09
C ASP A 292 17.72 -11.69 4.63
N MET A 293 16.80 -12.25 3.83
CA MET A 293 15.39 -12.46 4.20
C MET A 293 15.14 -13.74 5.02
N ALA A 294 16.17 -14.46 5.46
CA ALA A 294 16.03 -15.78 6.09
C ALA A 294 15.16 -15.77 7.37
N ASP A 295 15.24 -14.72 8.18
CA ASP A 295 14.43 -14.58 9.39
C ASP A 295 12.98 -14.26 9.03
N ASP A 296 12.75 -13.35 8.08
CA ASP A 296 11.41 -13.05 7.57
C ASP A 296 10.75 -14.30 6.96
N ILE A 297 11.49 -15.11 6.21
CA ILE A 297 10.99 -16.37 5.64
C ILE A 297 10.49 -17.29 6.77
N LYS A 298 11.24 -17.45 7.85
CA LYS A 298 10.82 -18.26 9.01
C LYS A 298 9.58 -17.70 9.70
N ASP A 299 9.44 -16.38 9.77
CA ASP A 299 8.26 -15.76 10.33
C ASP A 299 7.01 -16.08 9.49
N TYR A 300 7.13 -16.03 8.16
CA TYR A 300 6.03 -16.43 7.27
C TYR A 300 5.71 -17.93 7.35
N GLU A 301 6.73 -18.80 7.41
CA GLU A 301 6.54 -20.24 7.62
C GLU A 301 5.79 -20.52 8.93
N LYS A 302 6.13 -19.78 10.02
CA LYS A 302 5.39 -19.86 11.27
C LYS A 302 3.94 -19.42 11.12
N VAL A 303 3.67 -18.35 10.36
CA VAL A 303 2.31 -17.89 10.03
C VAL A 303 1.51 -19.01 9.36
N TYR A 304 2.05 -19.58 8.28
CA TYR A 304 1.38 -20.64 7.53
C TYR A 304 1.07 -21.87 8.40
N LEU A 305 2.07 -22.34 9.14
CA LEU A 305 1.92 -23.48 10.04
C LEU A 305 0.90 -23.22 11.15
N THR A 306 0.89 -22.03 11.72
CA THR A 306 -0.05 -21.67 12.81
C THR A 306 -1.48 -21.64 12.30
N VAL A 307 -1.74 -20.99 11.17
CA VAL A 307 -3.09 -20.89 10.58
C VAL A 307 -3.62 -22.28 10.20
N GLN A 308 -2.80 -23.07 9.50
CA GLN A 308 -3.19 -24.41 9.10
C GLN A 308 -3.41 -25.33 10.31
N ALA A 309 -2.55 -25.27 11.34
CA ALA A 309 -2.68 -26.11 12.54
C ALA A 309 -3.95 -25.79 13.35
N VAL A 310 -4.31 -24.50 13.47
CA VAL A 310 -5.57 -24.12 14.13
C VAL A 310 -6.76 -24.62 13.31
N ALA A 311 -6.74 -24.43 11.99
CA ALA A 311 -7.80 -24.91 11.12
C ALA A 311 -7.94 -26.44 11.14
N GLU A 312 -6.83 -27.19 11.12
CA GLU A 312 -6.81 -28.65 11.27
C GLU A 312 -7.41 -29.09 12.60
N LYS A 313 -7.00 -28.44 13.72
CA LYS A 313 -7.46 -28.77 15.08
C LYS A 313 -8.96 -28.54 15.27
N GLU A 314 -9.48 -27.48 14.69
CA GLU A 314 -10.89 -27.10 14.79
C GLU A 314 -11.75 -27.69 13.67
N GLY A 315 -11.14 -28.26 12.62
CA GLY A 315 -11.85 -28.79 11.46
C GLY A 315 -12.47 -27.72 10.58
N TRP A 316 -11.93 -26.50 10.58
CA TRP A 316 -12.44 -25.37 9.80
C TRP A 316 -12.04 -25.47 8.34
N LYS A 317 -12.96 -25.04 7.48
CA LYS A 317 -12.77 -24.97 6.03
C LYS A 317 -13.38 -23.68 5.53
N VAL A 318 -12.81 -23.16 4.45
CA VAL A 318 -13.35 -22.00 3.74
C VAL A 318 -14.41 -22.46 2.75
N THR A 319 -15.61 -21.92 2.88
CA THR A 319 -16.72 -22.15 1.96
C THR A 319 -16.77 -21.09 0.85
N GLU A 320 -17.58 -21.30 -0.17
CA GLU A 320 -17.82 -20.29 -1.20
C GLU A 320 -18.48 -19.03 -0.62
N ASP A 321 -19.36 -19.18 0.36
CA ASP A 321 -20.01 -18.05 1.03
C ASP A 321 -19.00 -17.23 1.85
N ASP A 322 -18.03 -17.90 2.51
CA ASP A 322 -16.93 -17.21 3.20
C ASP A 322 -16.08 -16.41 2.22
N MET A 323 -15.77 -16.97 1.07
CA MET A 323 -15.04 -16.27 0.01
C MET A 323 -15.80 -15.02 -0.44
N LYS A 324 -17.09 -15.16 -0.77
CA LYS A 324 -17.92 -14.02 -1.18
C LYS A 324 -18.00 -12.95 -0.11
N ALA A 325 -18.27 -13.33 1.14
CA ALA A 325 -18.34 -12.39 2.26
C ALA A 325 -17.01 -11.64 2.49
N TYR A 326 -15.87 -12.35 2.40
CA TYR A 326 -14.57 -11.74 2.52
C TYR A 326 -14.31 -10.72 1.39
N PHE A 327 -14.57 -11.09 0.15
CA PHE A 327 -14.34 -10.22 -1.01
C PHE A 327 -15.33 -9.04 -1.05
N ASP A 328 -16.57 -9.24 -0.61
CA ASP A 328 -17.51 -8.12 -0.47
C ASP A 328 -17.04 -7.14 0.61
N LYS A 329 -16.66 -7.64 1.78
CA LYS A 329 -16.10 -6.81 2.86
C LYS A 329 -14.85 -6.05 2.42
N MET A 330 -13.89 -6.71 1.78
CA MET A 330 -12.57 -6.15 1.46
C MET A 330 -12.56 -5.31 0.18
N PHE A 331 -13.38 -5.63 -0.79
CA PHE A 331 -13.34 -5.06 -2.14
C PHE A 331 -14.68 -4.57 -2.67
N GLY A 332 -15.76 -4.77 -1.90
CA GLY A 332 -17.12 -4.37 -2.26
C GLY A 332 -17.66 -5.16 -3.47
N THR A 333 -17.29 -6.42 -3.59
CA THR A 333 -17.79 -7.32 -4.64
C THR A 333 -17.77 -8.77 -4.18
N GLU A 334 -18.84 -9.50 -4.42
CA GLU A 334 -18.88 -10.96 -4.23
C GLU A 334 -18.20 -11.72 -5.38
N ASP A 335 -17.96 -11.05 -6.53
CA ASP A 335 -17.26 -11.63 -7.66
C ASP A 335 -15.74 -11.51 -7.48
N TYR A 336 -15.10 -12.63 -7.17
CA TYR A 336 -13.66 -12.73 -6.99
C TYR A 336 -12.94 -13.51 -8.12
N SER A 337 -13.62 -13.70 -9.25
CA SER A 337 -13.09 -14.48 -10.39
C SER A 337 -11.80 -13.92 -10.97
N GLU A 338 -11.64 -12.59 -11.01
CA GLU A 338 -10.40 -11.95 -11.44
C GLU A 338 -9.23 -12.31 -10.52
N TYR A 339 -9.47 -12.39 -9.20
CA TYR A 339 -8.45 -12.76 -8.21
C TYR A 339 -8.07 -14.24 -8.35
N VAL A 340 -9.04 -15.11 -8.58
CA VAL A 340 -8.78 -16.53 -8.85
C VAL A 340 -7.90 -16.70 -10.07
N SER A 341 -8.10 -15.92 -11.12
CA SER A 341 -7.30 -16.01 -12.35
C SER A 341 -5.83 -15.64 -12.14
N VAL A 342 -5.52 -14.82 -11.12
CA VAL A 342 -4.17 -14.36 -10.82
C VAL A 342 -3.50 -15.21 -9.76
N TYR A 343 -4.20 -15.52 -8.67
CA TYR A 343 -3.61 -16.13 -7.48
C TYR A 343 -3.94 -17.62 -7.33
N GLY A 344 -4.97 -18.07 -8.03
CA GLY A 344 -5.56 -19.39 -7.81
C GLY A 344 -6.44 -19.44 -6.55
N GLU A 345 -7.50 -20.23 -6.61
CA GLU A 345 -8.46 -20.37 -5.50
C GLU A 345 -7.84 -20.93 -4.21
N PRO A 346 -6.91 -21.94 -4.25
CA PRO A 346 -6.26 -22.43 -3.04
C PRO A 346 -5.53 -21.33 -2.24
N TYR A 347 -4.78 -20.46 -2.89
CA TYR A 347 -4.11 -19.36 -2.23
C TYR A 347 -5.09 -18.35 -1.61
N LEU A 348 -6.14 -18.00 -2.32
CA LEU A 348 -7.17 -17.11 -1.78
C LEU A 348 -7.86 -17.71 -0.56
N LYS A 349 -8.11 -19.02 -0.56
CA LYS A 349 -8.66 -19.73 0.61
C LYS A 349 -7.71 -19.69 1.80
N SER A 350 -6.41 -19.78 1.62
CA SER A 350 -5.45 -19.68 2.72
C SER A 350 -5.51 -18.30 3.41
N ILE A 351 -5.70 -17.25 2.62
CA ILE A 351 -5.87 -15.87 3.13
C ILE A 351 -7.19 -15.73 3.88
N VAL A 352 -8.29 -16.18 3.28
CA VAL A 352 -9.63 -16.12 3.88
C VAL A 352 -9.69 -16.97 5.15
N MET A 353 -9.02 -18.13 5.19
CA MET A 353 -8.91 -18.98 6.38
C MET A 353 -8.30 -18.21 7.57
N ARG A 354 -7.27 -17.39 7.32
CA ARG A 354 -6.65 -16.58 8.39
C ARG A 354 -7.65 -15.58 8.98
N ASP A 355 -8.44 -14.90 8.15
CA ASP A 355 -9.45 -13.95 8.62
C ASP A 355 -10.56 -14.65 9.40
N ILE A 356 -11.08 -15.77 8.89
CA ILE A 356 -12.07 -16.61 9.59
C ILE A 356 -11.53 -17.08 10.94
N MET A 357 -10.30 -17.57 10.96
CA MET A 357 -9.66 -18.02 12.19
C MET A 357 -9.62 -16.90 13.22
N LEU A 358 -9.14 -15.71 12.84
CA LEU A 358 -9.06 -14.58 13.76
C LEU A 358 -10.43 -14.14 14.25
N THR A 359 -11.43 -14.05 13.38
CA THR A 359 -12.81 -13.75 13.74
C THR A 359 -13.33 -14.73 14.80
N LYS A 360 -13.14 -16.03 14.56
CA LYS A 360 -13.59 -17.07 15.51
C LYS A 360 -12.82 -17.05 16.84
N LEU A 361 -11.53 -16.74 16.82
CA LEU A 361 -10.74 -16.63 18.05
C LEU A 361 -11.17 -15.41 18.88
N VAL A 362 -11.48 -14.30 18.24
CA VAL A 362 -12.05 -13.10 18.90
C VAL A 362 -13.42 -13.43 19.50
N GLU A 363 -14.29 -14.12 18.77
CA GLU A 363 -15.62 -14.55 19.27
C GLU A 363 -15.53 -15.51 20.48
N MET A 364 -14.48 -16.31 20.58
CA MET A 364 -14.26 -17.23 21.70
C MET A 364 -13.66 -16.53 22.93
N ALA A 365 -12.98 -15.41 22.75
CA ALA A 365 -12.26 -14.74 23.81
C ALA A 365 -13.22 -13.98 24.77
N GLU A 366 -12.88 -13.99 26.05
CA GLU A 366 -13.59 -13.20 27.07
C GLU A 366 -13.01 -11.77 27.14
N VAL A 367 -13.88 -10.76 27.10
CA VAL A 367 -13.44 -9.37 27.35
C VAL A 367 -13.27 -9.16 28.85
N VAL A 368 -12.10 -8.65 29.23
CA VAL A 368 -11.74 -8.37 30.63
C VAL A 368 -11.40 -6.89 30.84
N PRO A 369 -11.63 -6.32 32.02
CA PRO A 369 -11.22 -4.96 32.32
C PRO A 369 -9.73 -4.74 32.02
N SER A 370 -9.38 -3.60 31.45
CA SER A 370 -7.98 -3.23 31.27
C SER A 370 -7.27 -3.15 32.63
N THR A 371 -6.15 -3.84 32.74
CA THR A 371 -5.32 -3.71 33.95
C THR A 371 -4.57 -2.38 33.86
N ALA A 372 -4.85 -1.47 34.80
CA ALA A 372 -4.03 -0.27 34.93
C ALA A 372 -2.57 -0.67 35.25
N GLU A 373 -1.65 -0.33 34.33
CA GLU A 373 -0.22 -0.40 34.64
C GLU A 373 0.18 0.66 35.66
#